data_9fde52c15dd1f421c1774f2ac0e9ffa9
#
_entry.id   9fde52c15dd1f421c1774f2ac0e9ffa9
#
_cell.length_a   1.000
_cell.length_b   1.000
_cell.length_c   1.000
_cell.angle_alpha   90.00
_cell.angle_beta   90.00
_cell.angle_gamma   90.00
#
_symmetry.space_group_name_H-M   'P 1'
#
loop_
_entity.id
_entity.type
_entity.pdbx_description
1 polymer ?
#
loop_
_entity_poly.entity_id
_entity_poly.type
_entity_poly.pdbx_seq_one_letter_code
_entity_poly.pdbx_strand_id
1 'polypeptide(L)'
;ANPIKVHGLILRTGLIQKLSNGNSIQVLFSPRLMTDFRNIDSRHFQFGGTFIYKKVYHKRLKIGYGILYNQETFGPNVVPLVNLEWKISERWSMSGLLPIYSKVKYKVNEKLNVGIHHFGLVTSYRLGEETYQNDYIERRSIDLGLFARYNIVGGIHIEGRYGYSFGRSYSQYNQDDKIDLALPLATIRDNRTQLNESSNFSNGAYAHVRLVY
;
A
#
# COMPACT_ATOMS: atom_id res chain seq x y z
N ALA A 1 -29.16 3.28 -5.81
CA ALA A 1 -27.96 3.88 -6.41
C ALA A 1 -27.06 2.78 -6.94
N ASN A 2 -26.54 2.93 -8.15
CA ASN A 2 -25.56 2.00 -8.69
C ASN A 2 -24.25 2.09 -7.87
N PRO A 3 -23.61 0.96 -7.54
CA PRO A 3 -22.35 1.00 -6.82
C PRO A 3 -21.27 1.69 -7.68
N ILE A 4 -20.57 2.67 -7.11
CA ILE A 4 -19.43 3.32 -7.76
C ILE A 4 -18.31 2.29 -7.93
N LYS A 5 -17.82 2.11 -9.16
CA LYS A 5 -16.69 1.23 -9.48
C LYS A 5 -15.45 2.10 -9.71
N VAL A 6 -14.40 1.87 -8.97
CA VAL A 6 -13.12 2.57 -9.12
C VAL A 6 -12.00 1.60 -9.43
N HIS A 7 -11.06 2.06 -10.24
CA HIS A 7 -9.94 1.26 -10.74
C HIS A 7 -8.63 2.04 -10.62
N GLY A 8 -7.53 1.32 -10.45
CA GLY A 8 -6.20 1.90 -10.40
C GLY A 8 -5.23 1.17 -11.33
N LEU A 9 -4.58 1.92 -12.20
CA LEU A 9 -3.45 1.47 -12.98
C LEU A 9 -2.19 2.14 -12.46
N ILE A 10 -1.23 1.36 -11.99
CA ILE A 10 -0.01 1.86 -11.37
C ILE A 10 1.19 1.28 -12.11
N LEU A 11 2.00 2.14 -12.70
CA LEU A 11 3.31 1.78 -13.22
C LEU A 11 4.37 2.09 -12.16
N ARG A 12 5.31 1.18 -11.95
CA ARG A 12 6.47 1.41 -11.06
C ARG A 12 7.74 1.20 -11.83
N THR A 13 8.58 2.22 -11.85
CA THR A 13 9.90 2.17 -12.47
C THR A 13 10.93 2.80 -11.54
N GLY A 14 12.18 2.44 -11.67
CA GLY A 14 13.20 3.02 -10.82
C GLY A 14 14.56 2.34 -10.92
N LEU A 15 15.45 2.77 -10.04
CA LEU A 15 16.83 2.33 -10.00
C LEU A 15 17.22 1.83 -8.62
N ILE A 16 18.07 0.82 -8.60
CA ILE A 16 18.74 0.35 -7.39
C ILE A 16 20.24 0.45 -7.63
N GLN A 17 20.89 1.37 -6.92
CA GLN A 17 22.33 1.53 -6.93
C GLN A 17 22.94 0.78 -5.75
N LYS A 18 23.76 -0.23 -6.03
CA LYS A 18 24.56 -0.89 -5.00
C LYS A 18 25.75 0.00 -4.63
N LEU A 19 25.99 0.14 -3.34
CA LEU A 19 27.11 0.88 -2.77
C LEU A 19 28.15 -0.11 -2.20
N SER A 20 29.31 0.43 -1.82
CA SER A 20 30.31 -0.31 -1.04
C SER A 20 29.69 -0.90 0.23
N ASN A 21 30.26 -1.98 0.75
CA ASN A 21 29.79 -2.67 1.96
C ASN A 21 28.40 -3.32 1.87
N GLY A 22 27.88 -3.53 0.65
CA GLY A 22 26.58 -4.16 0.42
C GLY A 22 25.36 -3.27 0.69
N ASN A 23 25.57 -2.01 1.04
CA ASN A 23 24.49 -1.02 1.15
C ASN A 23 23.89 -0.71 -0.23
N SER A 24 22.72 -0.09 -0.28
CA SER A 24 22.12 0.32 -1.56
C SER A 24 21.20 1.52 -1.38
N ILE A 25 21.06 2.26 -2.47
CA ILE A 25 20.04 3.30 -2.63
C ILE A 25 19.02 2.79 -3.63
N GLN A 26 17.75 2.96 -3.31
CA GLN A 26 16.64 2.66 -4.19
C GLN A 26 15.81 3.92 -4.42
N VAL A 27 15.56 4.25 -5.68
CA VAL A 27 14.66 5.34 -6.08
C VAL A 27 13.62 4.75 -7.00
N LEU A 28 12.35 4.93 -6.67
CA LEU A 28 11.21 4.50 -7.47
C LEU A 28 10.35 5.70 -7.84
N PHE A 29 9.84 5.69 -9.05
CA PHE A 29 8.81 6.60 -9.55
C PHE A 29 7.56 5.80 -9.88
N SER A 30 6.40 6.31 -9.51
CA SER A 30 5.12 5.58 -9.59
C SER A 30 4.02 6.47 -10.17
N PRO A 31 3.96 6.69 -11.51
CA PRO A 31 2.81 7.30 -12.13
C PRO A 31 1.59 6.37 -12.03
N ARG A 32 0.42 6.96 -11.79
CA ARG A 32 -0.81 6.23 -11.54
C ARG A 32 -1.99 6.89 -12.26
N LEU A 33 -2.90 6.07 -12.77
CA LEU A 33 -4.23 6.48 -13.21
C LEU A 33 -5.25 5.88 -12.24
N MET A 34 -5.92 6.74 -11.47
CA MET A 34 -6.82 6.36 -10.38
C MET A 34 -8.21 6.96 -10.65
N THR A 35 -9.14 6.14 -11.15
CA THR A 35 -10.36 6.65 -11.80
C THR A 35 -11.51 5.62 -11.79
N ASP A 36 -12.72 6.08 -12.09
CA ASP A 36 -13.88 5.24 -12.45
C ASP A 36 -13.91 4.87 -13.94
N PHE A 37 -12.91 5.25 -14.74
CA PHE A 37 -12.82 5.13 -16.21
C PHE A 37 -13.93 5.88 -16.97
N ARG A 38 -14.50 6.94 -16.38
CA ARG A 38 -15.41 7.86 -17.06
C ARG A 38 -14.69 9.20 -17.31
N ASN A 39 -14.93 9.82 -18.47
CA ASN A 39 -14.45 11.18 -18.83
C ASN A 39 -13.02 11.48 -18.33
N ILE A 40 -12.06 10.60 -18.66
CA ILE A 40 -10.68 10.70 -18.17
C ILE A 40 -10.02 11.98 -18.68
N ASP A 41 -9.47 12.77 -17.77
CA ASP A 41 -8.66 13.95 -18.05
C ASP A 41 -7.34 13.93 -17.23
N SER A 42 -6.57 15.00 -17.31
CA SER A 42 -5.28 15.11 -16.62
C SER A 42 -5.37 15.00 -15.10
N ARG A 43 -6.52 15.33 -14.50
CA ARG A 43 -6.75 15.30 -13.05
C ARG A 43 -6.85 13.88 -12.48
N HIS A 44 -7.08 12.87 -13.34
CA HIS A 44 -7.12 11.45 -12.94
C HIS A 44 -5.72 10.85 -12.78
N PHE A 45 -4.70 11.53 -13.33
CA PHE A 45 -3.32 11.10 -13.21
C PHE A 45 -2.71 11.60 -11.89
N GLN A 46 -2.09 10.70 -11.20
CA GLN A 46 -1.38 10.96 -9.96
C GLN A 46 0.06 10.46 -10.13
N PHE A 47 0.96 10.94 -9.30
CA PHE A 47 2.32 10.46 -9.29
C PHE A 47 2.82 10.28 -7.86
N GLY A 48 3.75 9.39 -7.71
CA GLY A 48 4.41 9.14 -6.44
C GLY A 48 5.85 8.72 -6.66
N GLY A 49 6.56 8.65 -5.57
CA GLY A 49 7.94 8.19 -5.58
C GLY A 49 8.37 7.69 -4.23
N THR A 50 9.42 6.90 -4.23
CA THR A 50 10.01 6.34 -3.02
C THR A 50 11.51 6.45 -3.09
N PHE A 51 12.11 6.92 -2.01
CA PHE A 51 13.55 6.90 -1.79
C PHE A 51 13.86 6.04 -0.57
N ILE A 52 14.79 5.08 -0.69
CA ILE A 52 15.21 4.23 0.41
C ILE A 52 16.73 4.07 0.38
N TYR A 53 17.39 4.40 1.47
CA TYR A 53 18.77 4.00 1.73
C TYR A 53 18.75 2.74 2.59
N LYS A 54 19.27 1.61 2.05
CA LYS A 54 19.33 0.32 2.74
C LYS A 54 20.74 0.07 3.26
N LYS A 55 20.86 -0.15 4.55
CA LYS A 55 22.10 -0.51 5.26
C LYS A 55 22.11 -1.97 5.64
N VAL A 56 23.24 -2.65 5.36
CA VAL A 56 23.49 -4.01 5.80
C VAL A 56 24.21 -3.96 7.15
N TYR A 57 23.53 -4.35 8.20
CA TYR A 57 24.14 -4.41 9.55
C TYR A 57 24.93 -5.70 9.74
N HIS A 58 24.39 -6.82 9.28
CA HIS A 58 25.05 -8.12 9.21
C HIS A 58 24.29 -9.05 8.25
N LYS A 59 24.82 -10.28 8.01
CA LYS A 59 24.24 -11.23 7.02
C LYS A 59 22.76 -11.57 7.24
N ARG A 60 22.24 -11.39 8.46
CA ARG A 60 20.84 -11.71 8.80
C ARG A 60 19.96 -10.46 8.98
N LEU A 61 20.53 -9.23 8.92
CA LEU A 61 19.77 -8.01 9.18
C LEU A 61 20.15 -6.89 8.21
N LYS A 62 19.16 -6.43 7.45
CA LYS A 62 19.25 -5.23 6.63
C LYS A 62 18.09 -4.31 7.01
N ILE A 63 18.39 -3.04 7.21
CA ILE A 63 17.40 -2.01 7.49
C ILE A 63 17.55 -0.88 6.47
N GLY A 64 16.45 -0.48 5.87
CA GLY A 64 16.39 0.69 5.00
C GLY A 64 15.60 1.81 5.67
N TYR A 65 16.06 3.04 5.48
CA TYR A 65 15.37 4.25 5.90
C TYR A 65 15.00 5.04 4.67
N GLY A 66 13.78 5.51 4.61
CA GLY A 66 13.31 6.16 3.42
C GLY A 66 12.07 7.01 3.61
N ILE A 67 11.58 7.49 2.49
CA ILE A 67 10.38 8.30 2.41
C ILE A 67 9.60 7.90 1.16
N LEU A 68 8.28 7.84 1.27
CA LEU A 68 7.35 7.76 0.16
C LEU A 68 6.62 9.09 0.06
N TYR A 69 6.52 9.58 -1.15
CA TYR A 69 5.66 10.70 -1.52
C TYR A 69 4.63 10.23 -2.53
N ASN A 70 3.38 10.58 -2.32
CA ASN A 70 2.31 10.43 -3.31
C ASN A 70 1.55 11.74 -3.43
N GLN A 71 1.38 12.22 -4.66
CA GLN A 71 0.39 13.24 -4.95
C GLN A 71 -0.96 12.55 -5.14
N GLU A 72 -1.75 12.53 -4.09
CA GLU A 72 -3.11 12.00 -4.10
C GLU A 72 -4.10 13.07 -4.57
N THR A 73 -5.35 12.66 -4.88
CA THR A 73 -6.40 13.62 -5.23
C THR A 73 -6.71 14.56 -4.07
N PHE A 74 -6.61 14.08 -2.84
CA PHE A 74 -6.82 14.88 -1.64
C PHE A 74 -5.64 15.79 -1.25
N GLY A 75 -4.50 15.66 -1.90
CA GLY A 75 -3.29 16.44 -1.60
C GLY A 75 -2.04 15.57 -1.42
N PRO A 76 -0.93 16.16 -0.99
CA PRO A 76 0.32 15.46 -0.77
C PRO A 76 0.22 14.47 0.40
N ASN A 77 0.73 13.26 0.18
CA ASN A 77 0.82 12.20 1.18
C ASN A 77 2.29 11.79 1.34
N VAL A 78 2.84 11.99 2.53
CA VAL A 78 4.24 11.70 2.87
C VAL A 78 4.29 10.62 3.94
N VAL A 79 5.02 9.55 3.65
CA VAL A 79 5.15 8.41 4.56
C VAL A 79 6.62 8.14 4.86
N PRO A 80 7.09 8.37 6.08
CA PRO A 80 8.39 7.88 6.53
C PRO A 80 8.42 6.35 6.45
N LEU A 81 9.51 5.79 5.93
CA LEU A 81 9.61 4.37 5.67
C LEU A 81 10.75 3.72 6.43
N VAL A 82 10.46 2.53 6.97
CA VAL A 82 11.48 1.59 7.46
C VAL A 82 11.34 0.28 6.67
N ASN A 83 12.31 0.02 5.79
CA ASN A 83 12.41 -1.26 5.09
C ASN A 83 13.18 -2.26 5.97
N LEU A 84 12.60 -3.39 6.27
CA LEU A 84 13.17 -4.40 7.15
C LEU A 84 13.31 -5.74 6.42
N GLU A 85 14.52 -6.31 6.46
CA GLU A 85 14.80 -7.69 6.08
C GLU A 85 15.60 -8.35 7.23
N TRP A 86 14.94 -9.18 8.04
CA TRP A 86 15.54 -9.78 9.21
C TRP A 86 15.33 -11.29 9.26
N LYS A 87 16.40 -12.06 9.19
CA LYS A 87 16.43 -13.49 9.52
C LYS A 87 16.69 -13.64 11.01
N ILE A 88 15.62 -13.77 11.81
CA ILE A 88 15.69 -13.88 13.27
C ILE A 88 16.36 -15.22 13.64
N SER A 89 15.97 -16.30 12.96
CA SER A 89 16.55 -17.65 13.09
C SER A 89 16.48 -18.39 11.75
N GLU A 90 16.83 -19.66 11.73
CA GLU A 90 16.69 -20.51 10.52
C GLU A 90 15.23 -20.71 10.11
N ARG A 91 14.29 -20.61 11.05
CA ARG A 91 12.86 -20.78 10.81
C ARG A 91 12.08 -19.46 10.81
N TRP A 92 12.54 -18.44 11.55
CA TRP A 92 11.82 -17.18 11.69
C TRP A 92 12.45 -16.06 10.88
N SER A 93 11.62 -15.34 10.14
CA SER A 93 12.07 -14.14 9.44
C SER A 93 10.98 -13.06 9.47
N MET A 94 11.41 -11.82 9.47
CA MET A 94 10.55 -10.64 9.35
C MET A 94 10.99 -9.81 8.15
N SER A 95 10.03 -9.34 7.37
CA SER A 95 10.29 -8.45 6.23
C SER A 95 9.13 -7.48 6.04
N GLY A 96 9.43 -6.31 5.49
CA GLY A 96 8.38 -5.34 5.19
C GLY A 96 8.92 -3.96 4.86
N LEU A 97 7.97 -3.10 4.54
CA LEU A 97 8.15 -1.67 4.34
C LEU A 97 7.16 -0.95 5.26
N LEU A 98 7.57 -0.72 6.48
CA LEU A 98 6.74 -0.10 7.52
C LEU A 98 6.56 1.39 7.25
N PRO A 99 5.35 1.94 7.49
CA PRO A 99 4.15 1.29 8.03
C PRO A 99 3.23 0.67 6.97
N ILE A 100 3.64 0.55 5.70
CA ILE A 100 2.77 0.14 4.58
C ILE A 100 2.46 -1.36 4.64
N TYR A 101 3.47 -2.20 4.79
CA TYR A 101 3.26 -3.64 4.91
C TYR A 101 4.37 -4.31 5.71
N SER A 102 4.04 -5.44 6.33
CA SER A 102 5.00 -6.31 6.98
C SER A 102 4.53 -7.77 6.98
N LYS A 103 5.49 -8.67 7.13
CA LYS A 103 5.28 -10.10 7.31
C LYS A 103 6.25 -10.65 8.35
N VAL A 104 5.72 -11.42 9.28
CA VAL A 104 6.47 -12.32 10.15
C VAL A 104 6.20 -13.73 9.66
N LYS A 105 7.24 -14.44 9.23
CA LYS A 105 7.16 -15.74 8.58
C LYS A 105 7.83 -16.80 9.44
N TYR A 106 7.17 -17.93 9.59
CA TYR A 106 7.71 -19.16 10.16
C TYR A 106 7.80 -20.23 9.08
N LYS A 107 8.99 -20.81 8.89
CA LYS A 107 9.25 -21.92 7.98
C LYS A 107 8.90 -23.23 8.69
N VAL A 108 7.78 -23.84 8.33
CA VAL A 108 7.33 -25.13 8.86
C VAL A 108 8.23 -26.26 8.30
N ASN A 109 8.40 -26.26 6.97
CA ASN A 109 9.29 -27.17 6.23
C ASN A 109 9.73 -26.51 4.91
N GLU A 110 10.39 -27.26 4.01
CA GLU A 110 10.92 -26.71 2.75
C GLU A 110 9.80 -26.21 1.80
N LYS A 111 8.60 -26.73 1.92
CA LYS A 111 7.47 -26.36 1.04
C LYS A 111 6.48 -25.42 1.68
N LEU A 112 6.35 -25.40 3.02
CA LEU A 112 5.30 -24.67 3.72
C LEU A 112 5.87 -23.60 4.63
N ASN A 113 5.41 -22.38 4.42
CA ASN A 113 5.62 -21.23 5.31
C ASN A 113 4.27 -20.70 5.79
N VAL A 114 4.19 -20.32 7.07
CA VAL A 114 3.01 -19.69 7.67
C VAL A 114 3.43 -18.41 8.37
N GLY A 115 2.48 -17.57 8.73
CA GLY A 115 2.82 -16.38 9.50
C GLY A 115 1.71 -15.35 9.56
N ILE A 116 2.11 -14.16 10.00
CA ILE A 116 1.24 -13.00 10.15
C ILE A 116 1.64 -11.96 9.11
N HIS A 117 0.68 -11.27 8.56
CA HIS A 117 0.92 -10.11 7.69
C HIS A 117 0.09 -8.91 8.10
N HIS A 118 0.61 -7.76 7.82
CA HIS A 118 -0.05 -6.46 7.91
C HIS A 118 0.03 -5.76 6.56
N PHE A 119 -1.00 -5.00 6.21
CA PHE A 119 -1.02 -4.12 5.04
C PHE A 119 -1.88 -2.89 5.31
N GLY A 120 -1.30 -1.70 5.18
CA GLY A 120 -1.99 -0.43 5.26
C GLY A 120 -2.15 0.21 3.89
N LEU A 121 -3.34 0.76 3.63
CA LEU A 121 -3.65 1.43 2.37
C LEU A 121 -4.36 2.76 2.65
N VAL A 122 -3.84 3.82 2.02
CA VAL A 122 -4.55 5.09 1.79
C VAL A 122 -4.34 5.44 0.34
N THR A 123 -5.43 5.66 -0.39
CA THR A 123 -5.37 6.06 -1.80
C THR A 123 -6.65 6.78 -2.18
N SER A 124 -6.60 7.54 -3.26
CA SER A 124 -7.75 8.28 -3.77
C SER A 124 -8.01 7.97 -5.25
N TYR A 125 -9.28 8.06 -5.63
CA TYR A 125 -9.77 7.84 -7.00
C TYR A 125 -10.63 9.02 -7.41
N ARG A 126 -10.34 9.61 -8.55
CA ARG A 126 -11.20 10.64 -9.12
C ARG A 126 -12.37 10.02 -9.86
N LEU A 127 -13.53 10.64 -9.72
CA LEU A 127 -14.76 10.25 -10.39
C LEU A 127 -14.97 11.16 -11.59
N GLY A 128 -14.93 10.59 -12.80
CA GLY A 128 -15.13 11.31 -14.05
C GLY A 128 -16.57 11.29 -14.55
N GLU A 129 -17.47 10.54 -13.91
CA GLU A 129 -18.89 10.54 -14.25
C GLU A 129 -19.51 11.90 -13.91
N GLU A 130 -20.26 12.51 -14.84
CA GLU A 130 -20.80 13.86 -14.72
C GLU A 130 -21.66 14.07 -13.46
N THR A 131 -22.36 13.03 -13.02
CA THR A 131 -23.17 13.04 -11.79
C THR A 131 -22.35 13.38 -10.54
N TYR A 132 -21.06 13.06 -10.54
CA TYR A 132 -20.17 13.29 -9.40
C TYR A 132 -19.33 14.56 -9.51
N GLN A 133 -19.49 15.37 -10.55
CA GLN A 133 -18.84 16.68 -10.72
C GLN A 133 -17.32 16.68 -10.46
N ASN A 134 -16.64 15.59 -10.84
CA ASN A 134 -15.22 15.36 -10.56
C ASN A 134 -14.85 15.23 -9.07
N ASP A 135 -15.77 14.87 -8.22
CA ASP A 135 -15.48 14.47 -6.85
C ASP A 135 -14.44 13.36 -6.79
N TYR A 136 -13.96 13.03 -5.62
CA TYR A 136 -13.06 11.91 -5.45
C TYR A 136 -13.45 11.04 -4.25
N ILE A 137 -13.06 9.78 -4.33
CA ILE A 137 -13.19 8.83 -3.23
C ILE A 137 -11.81 8.62 -2.60
N GLU A 138 -11.71 8.82 -1.31
CA GLU A 138 -10.59 8.37 -0.50
C GLU A 138 -10.91 7.00 0.09
N ARG A 139 -10.01 6.05 -0.15
CA ARG A 139 -10.08 4.70 0.42
C ARG A 139 -9.01 4.53 1.48
N ARG A 140 -9.42 4.07 2.66
CA ARG A 140 -8.51 3.67 3.75
C ARG A 140 -8.81 2.24 4.19
N SER A 141 -7.77 1.48 4.56
CA SER A 141 -7.90 0.19 5.25
C SER A 141 -6.58 -0.22 5.88
N ILE A 142 -6.66 -0.96 6.99
CA ILE A 142 -5.54 -1.66 7.60
C ILE A 142 -5.93 -3.12 7.70
N ASP A 143 -5.22 -3.97 6.98
CA ASP A 143 -5.45 -5.41 6.95
C ASP A 143 -4.42 -6.10 7.85
N LEU A 144 -4.91 -6.91 8.79
CA LEU A 144 -4.09 -7.77 9.64
C LEU A 144 -4.60 -9.20 9.53
N GLY A 145 -3.70 -10.15 9.28
CA GLY A 145 -4.14 -11.52 9.10
C GLY A 145 -3.02 -12.55 9.11
N LEU A 146 -3.44 -13.78 9.03
CA LEU A 146 -2.59 -14.95 8.88
C LEU A 146 -2.38 -15.25 7.40
N PHE A 147 -1.27 -15.88 7.07
CA PHE A 147 -1.05 -16.44 5.74
C PHE A 147 -0.41 -17.82 5.82
N ALA A 148 -0.71 -18.63 4.83
CA ALA A 148 -0.01 -19.87 4.52
C ALA A 148 0.46 -19.83 3.06
N ARG A 149 1.76 -20.12 2.83
CA ARG A 149 2.36 -20.16 1.51
C ARG A 149 2.96 -21.52 1.28
N TYR A 150 2.47 -22.20 0.23
CA TYR A 150 2.94 -23.51 -0.17
C TYR A 150 3.66 -23.43 -1.52
N ASN A 151 4.87 -24.00 -1.58
CA ASN A 151 5.62 -24.11 -2.82
C ASN A 151 5.05 -25.27 -3.64
N ILE A 152 4.56 -24.97 -4.85
CA ILE A 152 4.01 -25.98 -5.77
C ILE A 152 5.16 -26.63 -6.53
N VAL A 153 5.92 -25.80 -7.27
CA VAL A 153 7.05 -26.26 -8.08
C VAL A 153 8.01 -25.08 -8.35
N GLY A 154 9.29 -25.28 -8.21
CA GLY A 154 10.29 -24.25 -8.47
C GLY A 154 10.05 -22.98 -7.66
N GLY A 155 9.92 -21.82 -8.34
CA GLY A 155 9.60 -20.53 -7.73
C GLY A 155 8.11 -20.23 -7.58
N ILE A 156 7.23 -21.14 -8.00
CA ILE A 156 5.76 -20.92 -7.99
C ILE A 156 5.16 -21.36 -6.66
N HIS A 157 4.44 -20.45 -6.04
CA HIS A 157 3.80 -20.66 -4.75
C HIS A 157 2.30 -20.31 -4.83
N ILE A 158 1.48 -21.02 -4.07
CA ILE A 158 0.14 -20.58 -3.72
C ILE A 158 0.17 -19.99 -2.31
N GLU A 159 -0.44 -18.82 -2.14
CA GLU A 159 -0.54 -18.16 -0.83
C GLU A 159 -1.99 -17.88 -0.51
N GLY A 160 -2.50 -18.52 0.56
CA GLY A 160 -3.78 -18.20 1.17
C GLY A 160 -3.59 -17.20 2.30
N ARG A 161 -4.52 -16.25 2.43
CA ARG A 161 -4.59 -15.29 3.53
C ARG A 161 -5.99 -15.27 4.10
N TYR A 162 -6.06 -15.12 5.41
CA TYR A 162 -7.30 -14.87 6.13
C TYR A 162 -7.03 -13.86 7.24
N GLY A 163 -7.91 -12.88 7.38
CA GLY A 163 -7.69 -11.82 8.35
C GLY A 163 -8.87 -10.88 8.50
N TYR A 164 -8.59 -9.75 9.10
CA TYR A 164 -9.56 -8.72 9.38
C TYR A 164 -9.07 -7.36 8.90
N SER A 165 -9.94 -6.61 8.23
CA SER A 165 -9.71 -5.24 7.80
C SER A 165 -10.29 -4.27 8.81
N PHE A 166 -9.44 -3.39 9.32
CA PHE A 166 -9.79 -2.33 10.26
C PHE A 166 -9.82 -0.98 9.57
N GLY A 167 -10.63 -0.05 10.09
CA GLY A 167 -10.70 1.32 9.58
C GLY A 167 -11.03 1.42 8.09
N ARG A 168 -11.82 0.47 7.57
CA ARG A 168 -12.25 0.49 6.17
C ARG A 168 -13.20 1.65 5.97
N SER A 169 -12.80 2.55 5.08
CA SER A 169 -13.65 3.66 4.68
C SER A 169 -13.51 3.96 3.18
N TYR A 170 -14.59 4.43 2.60
CA TYR A 170 -14.66 4.99 1.26
C TYR A 170 -15.39 6.31 1.39
N SER A 171 -14.65 7.37 1.58
CA SER A 171 -15.19 8.71 1.82
C SER A 171 -15.15 9.53 0.55
N GLN A 172 -16.29 10.07 0.15
CA GLN A 172 -16.41 10.97 -1.01
C GLN A 172 -16.26 12.41 -0.57
N TYR A 173 -15.50 13.17 -1.33
CA TYR A 173 -15.22 14.58 -1.11
C TYR A 173 -15.34 15.37 -2.40
N ASN A 174 -15.65 16.66 -2.29
CA ASN A 174 -15.68 17.57 -3.41
C ASN A 174 -14.29 17.67 -4.08
N GLN A 175 -14.27 17.92 -5.38
CA GLN A 175 -13.04 18.03 -6.17
C GLN A 175 -12.01 19.02 -5.63
N ASP A 176 -12.47 20.09 -4.97
CA ASP A 176 -11.65 21.20 -4.46
C ASP A 176 -11.25 21.01 -2.98
N ASP A 177 -11.89 20.07 -2.28
CA ASP A 177 -11.58 19.74 -0.90
C ASP A 177 -10.21 19.05 -0.81
N LYS A 178 -9.23 19.74 -0.22
CA LYS A 178 -7.84 19.28 -0.09
C LYS A 178 -7.37 19.36 1.35
N ILE A 179 -6.34 18.61 1.63
CA ILE A 179 -5.54 18.72 2.85
C ILE A 179 -4.16 19.25 2.48
N ASP A 180 -3.52 19.95 3.41
CA ASP A 180 -2.17 20.48 3.16
C ASP A 180 -1.14 19.34 3.12
N LEU A 181 -1.26 18.36 4.02
CA LEU A 181 -0.36 17.22 4.09
C LEU A 181 -1.00 16.03 4.83
N ALA A 182 -0.93 14.84 4.24
CA ALA A 182 -1.21 13.57 4.91
C ALA A 182 0.06 12.90 5.40
N LEU A 183 0.01 12.42 6.64
CA LEU A 183 1.00 11.55 7.28
C LEU A 183 0.31 10.25 7.71
N PRO A 184 1.02 9.16 8.02
CA PRO A 184 0.41 7.86 8.36
C PRO A 184 -0.62 7.89 9.49
N LEU A 185 -0.44 8.77 10.47
CA LEU A 185 -1.30 8.85 11.68
C LEU A 185 -1.92 10.23 11.88
N ALA A 186 -1.69 11.18 10.98
CA ALA A 186 -2.16 12.55 11.13
C ALA A 186 -2.38 13.22 9.77
N THR A 187 -3.30 14.18 9.75
CA THR A 187 -3.49 15.09 8.62
C THR A 187 -3.32 16.53 9.10
N ILE A 188 -2.71 17.36 8.26
CA ILE A 188 -2.53 18.78 8.55
C ILE A 188 -3.58 19.55 7.76
N ARG A 189 -4.39 20.36 8.46
CA ARG A 189 -5.48 21.17 7.92
C ARG A 189 -6.47 20.35 7.08
N ASP A 190 -7.12 19.40 7.73
CA ASP A 190 -8.23 18.66 7.12
C ASP A 190 -9.56 19.36 7.47
N ASN A 191 -10.00 20.22 6.58
CA ASN A 191 -11.27 20.94 6.68
C ASN A 191 -12.30 20.40 5.67
N ARG A 192 -12.05 19.22 5.11
CA ARG A 192 -12.92 18.62 4.10
C ARG A 192 -14.25 18.19 4.70
N THR A 193 -15.32 18.37 3.93
CA THR A 193 -16.64 17.87 4.27
C THR A 193 -16.94 16.59 3.50
N GLN A 194 -17.17 15.50 4.20
CA GLN A 194 -17.55 14.23 3.58
C GLN A 194 -18.97 14.35 3.00
N LEU A 195 -19.11 14.01 1.72
CA LEU A 195 -20.38 14.13 0.99
C LEU A 195 -21.32 12.93 1.19
N ASN A 196 -20.75 11.76 1.51
CA ASN A 196 -21.52 10.54 1.69
C ASN A 196 -21.38 10.02 3.15
N GLU A 197 -22.46 10.08 3.90
CA GLU A 197 -22.48 9.57 5.28
C GLU A 197 -22.44 8.03 5.36
N SER A 198 -22.83 7.33 4.28
CA SER A 198 -23.10 5.88 4.30
C SER A 198 -21.92 4.99 3.87
N SER A 199 -20.76 5.53 3.57
CA SER A 199 -19.64 4.76 3.01
C SER A 199 -18.64 4.24 4.04
N ASN A 200 -18.94 4.33 5.32
CA ASN A 200 -18.20 3.61 6.33
C ASN A 200 -18.53 2.12 6.20
N PHE A 201 -17.82 1.44 5.30
CA PHE A 201 -17.83 -0.01 5.28
C PHE A 201 -17.38 -0.48 6.66
N SER A 202 -18.23 -1.27 7.31
CA SER A 202 -17.87 -1.86 8.59
C SER A 202 -16.56 -2.66 8.43
N ASN A 203 -15.76 -2.63 9.45
CA ASN A 203 -14.65 -3.58 9.59
C ASN A 203 -15.13 -4.99 9.27
N GLY A 204 -14.29 -5.82 8.67
CA GLY A 204 -14.74 -7.14 8.26
C GLY A 204 -13.63 -8.14 7.99
N ALA A 205 -13.99 -9.40 8.06
CA ALA A 205 -13.09 -10.48 7.67
C ALA A 205 -12.86 -10.48 6.17
N TYR A 206 -11.70 -10.95 5.75
CA TYR A 206 -11.37 -11.19 4.35
C TYR A 206 -10.65 -12.53 4.18
N ALA A 207 -10.85 -13.13 3.01
CA ALA A 207 -10.08 -14.27 2.54
C ALA A 207 -9.54 -13.95 1.14
N HIS A 208 -8.30 -14.36 0.89
CA HIS A 208 -7.63 -14.08 -0.37
C HIS A 208 -6.70 -15.22 -0.73
N VAL A 209 -6.75 -15.65 -1.98
CA VAL A 209 -5.84 -16.65 -2.56
C VAL A 209 -5.13 -16.03 -3.76
N ARG A 210 -3.82 -16.27 -3.86
CA ARG A 210 -3.02 -15.77 -4.97
C ARG A 210 -1.89 -16.71 -5.34
N LEU A 211 -1.48 -16.66 -6.60
CA LEU A 211 -0.21 -17.23 -7.04
C LEU A 211 0.91 -16.20 -6.80
N VAL A 212 2.04 -16.67 -6.36
CA VAL A 212 3.23 -15.87 -6.07
C VAL A 212 4.42 -16.51 -6.77
N TYR A 213 5.09 -15.72 -7.52
CA TYR A 213 6.30 -16.08 -8.24
C TYR A 213 7.51 -15.32 -7.64
#